data_046d72748e2e2be6c33ac0371848ea42
#
_entry.id   046d72748e2e2be6c33ac0371848ea42
#
_cell.length_a   1.000
_cell.length_b   1.000
_cell.length_c   1.000
_cell.angle_alpha   90.00
_cell.angle_beta   90.00
_cell.angle_gamma   90.00
#
_symmetry.space_group_name_H-M   'P 1'
#
loop_
_entity.id
_entity.type
_entity.pdbx_description
1 polymer ?
#
loop_
_entity_poly.entity_id
_entity_poly.type
_entity_poly.pdbx_seq_one_letter_code
_entity_poly.pdbx_strand_id
1 'polypeptide(L)'
;MNEEKTQDSAPDLNGAPSNSTKAGGDIYVQDATKSFGVTKALNGVNFKANFGEIHAIVGGNGCGKSTLAKVISGVLPLDKGKVSIMGHSPNSPIEAQRIGISTVFQEVMIAEEATVYENLFIGYDSFFGKKLAHRDRVEKAAEIMLELAGEFVDPYTIASQLSLGMKAWITIGRAFLRNPKVLILDESSAALDFDSTERLFAKMRTLRDQGAAIFIVTHRIAELVRISDRATVMRDGVDVGVLAGDEITEKNLLGLMTGDKKISTASEIKSTPPNSVLDEIVLRSKDLKVWENGDVINFNLPKGEILGVTGLDGQGQDNFVKALAGIDQPISGDVIVKQSDEERELTKKEYKSVESLLDAKKSGIAYVSGDRKKEGIFPNMSIYENMVIPLYKGKQAKTSGGFIGFIKWTELNGIFDWEVDRLSIKTGPKNNLITSLSGGNQQKVMIARAFTTTPKILILNDPARGIDVGAKRDLY
;
A
#
# COMPACT_ATOMS: atom_id res chain seq x y z
N MET A 1 -46.80 -60.92 14.16
CA MET A 1 -46.90 -59.89 13.11
C MET A 1 -46.06 -58.74 13.57
N ASN A 2 -44.81 -58.74 13.11
CA ASN A 2 -43.75 -57.81 13.52
C ASN A 2 -43.62 -56.71 12.47
N GLU A 3 -43.76 -55.50 12.91
CA GLU A 3 -43.38 -54.32 12.07
C GLU A 3 -41.93 -53.96 12.34
N GLU A 4 -41.06 -54.11 11.30
CA GLU A 4 -39.71 -53.65 11.29
C GLU A 4 -39.71 -52.17 10.99
N LYS A 5 -39.11 -51.37 11.89
CA LYS A 5 -38.74 -49.97 11.67
C LYS A 5 -37.34 -49.93 11.10
N THR A 6 -37.23 -49.55 9.85
CA THR A 6 -35.97 -49.17 9.21
C THR A 6 -35.50 -47.81 9.74
N GLN A 7 -34.37 -47.78 10.42
CA GLN A 7 -33.61 -46.58 10.76
C GLN A 7 -32.68 -46.24 9.60
N ASP A 8 -32.91 -45.08 9.02
CA ASP A 8 -31.99 -44.43 8.08
C ASP A 8 -30.77 -43.89 8.86
N SER A 9 -29.61 -44.45 8.61
CA SER A 9 -28.34 -44.01 9.15
C SER A 9 -27.65 -43.04 8.17
N ALA A 10 -27.41 -41.82 8.62
CA ALA A 10 -26.59 -40.84 7.93
C ALA A 10 -25.13 -41.30 7.77
N PRO A 11 -24.43 -40.96 6.69
CA PRO A 11 -23.07 -41.41 6.46
C PRO A 11 -22.06 -40.69 7.35
N ASP A 12 -21.24 -41.50 7.97
CA ASP A 12 -20.10 -41.15 8.82
C ASP A 12 -18.97 -40.49 7.98
N LEU A 13 -18.71 -39.21 8.15
CA LEU A 13 -17.67 -38.45 7.51
C LEU A 13 -16.36 -38.41 8.35
N ASN A 14 -15.94 -39.57 8.86
CA ASN A 14 -14.66 -39.72 9.54
C ASN A 14 -13.70 -40.65 8.78
N GLY A 15 -13.34 -40.27 7.56
CA GLY A 15 -12.25 -40.88 6.82
C GLY A 15 -11.03 -39.98 6.78
N ALA A 16 -10.27 -39.87 7.87
CA ALA A 16 -8.95 -39.24 7.82
C ALA A 16 -7.93 -40.19 7.20
N PRO A 17 -7.20 -39.82 6.13
CA PRO A 17 -6.04 -40.58 5.73
C PRO A 17 -4.90 -40.32 6.70
N SER A 18 -4.48 -41.38 7.38
CA SER A 18 -3.23 -41.44 8.13
C SER A 18 -2.06 -41.26 7.15
N ASN A 19 -1.34 -40.13 7.25
CA ASN A 19 -0.05 -40.00 6.61
C ASN A 19 0.98 -39.35 7.55
N SER A 20 1.96 -40.17 7.86
CA SER A 20 3.34 -39.88 8.30
C SER A 20 3.60 -38.49 8.92
N THR A 21 3.76 -38.47 10.22
CA THR A 21 4.40 -37.46 11.03
C THR A 21 5.76 -37.03 10.49
N LYS A 22 5.82 -35.94 9.74
CA LYS A 22 7.02 -35.12 9.64
C LYS A 22 7.09 -34.30 10.94
N ALA A 23 8.24 -34.36 11.62
CA ALA A 23 8.52 -33.66 12.85
C ALA A 23 8.57 -32.15 12.61
N GLY A 24 7.42 -31.48 12.64
CA GLY A 24 7.25 -30.04 12.63
C GLY A 24 6.01 -29.75 13.48
N GLY A 25 6.22 -29.05 14.62
CA GLY A 25 5.11 -28.68 15.49
C GLY A 25 4.12 -27.76 14.78
N ASP A 26 2.87 -27.79 15.21
CA ASP A 26 1.78 -26.98 14.64
C ASP A 26 2.04 -25.48 14.83
N ILE A 27 1.68 -24.70 13.81
CA ILE A 27 1.60 -23.24 13.88
C ILE A 27 0.14 -22.85 13.87
N TYR A 28 -0.36 -22.34 14.99
CA TYR A 28 -1.74 -21.88 15.07
C TYR A 28 -1.93 -20.67 15.97
N VAL A 29 -2.93 -19.88 15.62
CA VAL A 29 -3.53 -18.82 16.43
C VAL A 29 -4.99 -19.15 16.61
N GLN A 30 -5.49 -19.10 17.84
CA GLN A 30 -6.85 -19.51 18.18
C GLN A 30 -7.56 -18.38 18.93
N ASP A 31 -8.78 -18.02 18.48
CA ASP A 31 -9.67 -17.03 19.08
C ASP A 31 -8.98 -15.69 19.38
N ALA A 32 -8.05 -15.30 18.51
CA ALA A 32 -7.20 -14.13 18.73
C ALA A 32 -8.01 -12.84 18.72
N THR A 33 -7.96 -12.11 19.82
CA THR A 33 -8.58 -10.79 19.96
C THR A 33 -7.55 -9.77 20.37
N LYS A 34 -7.53 -8.64 19.64
CA LYS A 34 -6.65 -7.49 19.93
C LYS A 34 -7.36 -6.19 19.62
N SER A 35 -7.39 -5.28 20.60
CA SER A 35 -8.01 -3.97 20.47
C SER A 35 -7.01 -2.85 20.67
N PHE A 36 -7.21 -1.74 19.97
CA PHE A 36 -6.51 -0.47 20.13
C PHE A 36 -7.55 0.63 20.40
N GLY A 37 -7.72 0.97 21.66
CA GLY A 37 -8.82 1.84 22.09
C GLY A 37 -10.17 1.22 21.73
N VAL A 38 -10.96 1.93 20.93
CA VAL A 38 -12.30 1.47 20.47
C VAL A 38 -12.25 0.54 19.26
N THR A 39 -11.11 0.44 18.59
CA THR A 39 -10.95 -0.34 17.36
C THR A 39 -10.49 -1.76 17.67
N LYS A 40 -11.29 -2.76 17.31
CA LYS A 40 -10.91 -4.17 17.37
C LYS A 40 -10.15 -4.52 16.08
N ALA A 41 -8.84 -4.68 16.20
CA ALA A 41 -7.99 -5.06 15.06
C ALA A 41 -8.04 -6.57 14.77
N LEU A 42 -8.19 -7.40 15.82
CA LEU A 42 -8.49 -8.83 15.71
C LEU A 42 -9.71 -9.13 16.59
N ASN A 43 -10.65 -9.91 16.07
CA ASN A 43 -11.91 -10.19 16.73
C ASN A 43 -12.27 -11.69 16.63
N GLY A 44 -11.52 -12.54 17.35
CA GLY A 44 -11.70 -13.99 17.33
C GLY A 44 -11.07 -14.68 16.13
N VAL A 45 -9.92 -14.17 15.64
CA VAL A 45 -9.22 -14.72 14.46
C VAL A 45 -8.65 -16.10 14.76
N ASN A 46 -8.90 -17.03 13.83
CA ASN A 46 -8.27 -18.34 13.80
C ASN A 46 -7.35 -18.45 12.58
N PHE A 47 -6.10 -18.86 12.82
CA PHE A 47 -5.11 -19.01 11.77
C PHE A 47 -4.33 -20.30 12.00
N LYS A 48 -4.17 -21.09 10.93
CA LYS A 48 -3.39 -22.33 10.95
C LYS A 48 -2.48 -22.39 9.73
N ALA A 49 -1.22 -22.73 9.94
CA ALA A 49 -0.24 -22.90 8.90
C ALA A 49 0.62 -24.14 9.10
N ASN A 50 1.22 -24.63 8.03
CA ASN A 50 2.10 -25.80 8.05
C ASN A 50 3.53 -25.39 7.74
N PHE A 51 4.48 -26.21 8.18
CA PHE A 51 5.86 -26.12 7.73
C PHE A 51 5.99 -26.58 6.28
N GLY A 52 6.90 -25.95 5.52
CA GLY A 52 7.07 -26.25 4.09
C GLY A 52 5.95 -25.68 3.21
N GLU A 53 5.29 -24.60 3.65
CA GLU A 53 4.34 -23.87 2.81
C GLU A 53 4.60 -22.36 2.83
N ILE A 54 4.22 -21.69 1.75
CA ILE A 54 4.10 -20.23 1.67
C ILE A 54 2.64 -19.89 1.88
N HIS A 55 2.32 -19.27 3.01
CA HIS A 55 0.96 -18.95 3.42
C HIS A 55 0.73 -17.44 3.33
N ALA A 56 -0.15 -17.01 2.43
CA ALA A 56 -0.56 -15.62 2.31
C ALA A 56 -1.57 -15.22 3.37
N ILE A 57 -1.40 -14.04 3.95
CA ILE A 57 -2.41 -13.37 4.78
C ILE A 57 -2.93 -12.17 4.00
N VAL A 58 -4.17 -12.26 3.54
CA VAL A 58 -4.76 -11.35 2.54
C VAL A 58 -5.93 -10.59 3.16
N GLY A 59 -6.17 -9.38 2.70
CA GLY A 59 -7.32 -8.58 3.13
C GLY A 59 -7.13 -7.10 2.89
N GLY A 60 -8.17 -6.31 3.09
CA GLY A 60 -8.13 -4.86 2.98
C GLY A 60 -7.21 -4.20 4.02
N ASN A 61 -6.90 -2.91 3.83
CA ASN A 61 -6.13 -2.16 4.82
C ASN A 61 -6.94 -2.01 6.11
N GLY A 62 -6.26 -2.18 7.25
CA GLY A 62 -6.91 -2.12 8.57
C GLY A 62 -7.71 -3.37 8.98
N CYS A 63 -7.75 -4.43 8.16
CA CYS A 63 -8.45 -5.66 8.52
C CYS A 63 -7.70 -6.56 9.52
N GLY A 64 -6.50 -6.17 10.00
CA GLY A 64 -5.78 -6.88 11.05
C GLY A 64 -4.57 -7.71 10.61
N LYS A 65 -4.20 -7.76 9.32
CA LYS A 65 -3.06 -8.57 8.80
C LYS A 65 -1.75 -8.32 9.54
N SER A 66 -1.28 -7.06 9.54
CA SER A 66 -0.04 -6.70 10.23
C SER A 66 -0.15 -6.84 11.75
N THR A 67 -1.36 -6.74 12.32
CA THR A 67 -1.60 -7.03 13.74
C THR A 67 -1.41 -8.52 14.02
N LEU A 68 -1.95 -9.40 13.15
CA LEU A 68 -1.75 -10.84 13.25
C LEU A 68 -0.26 -11.21 13.11
N ALA A 69 0.45 -10.63 12.13
CA ALA A 69 1.88 -10.81 11.95
C ALA A 69 2.70 -10.39 13.20
N LYS A 70 2.35 -9.24 13.81
CA LYS A 70 2.97 -8.75 15.06
C LYS A 70 2.66 -9.64 16.26
N VAL A 71 1.47 -10.24 16.31
CA VAL A 71 1.11 -11.21 17.36
C VAL A 71 1.93 -12.49 17.21
N ILE A 72 2.02 -13.06 16.00
CA ILE A 72 2.80 -14.26 15.72
C ILE A 72 4.29 -14.03 16.02
N SER A 73 4.81 -12.85 15.74
CA SER A 73 6.22 -12.48 16.01
C SER A 73 6.51 -12.04 17.45
N GLY A 74 5.54 -12.12 18.36
CA GLY A 74 5.71 -11.75 19.77
C GLY A 74 5.87 -10.24 20.02
N VAL A 75 5.63 -9.39 19.03
CA VAL A 75 5.70 -7.92 19.15
C VAL A 75 4.49 -7.36 19.89
N LEU A 76 3.32 -7.98 19.69
CA LEU A 76 2.07 -7.56 20.31
C LEU A 76 1.46 -8.73 21.11
N PRO A 77 1.17 -8.56 22.41
CA PRO A 77 0.41 -9.53 23.16
C PRO A 77 -1.07 -9.49 22.75
N LEU A 78 -1.71 -10.65 22.76
CA LEU A 78 -3.16 -10.76 22.60
C LEU A 78 -3.90 -10.23 23.84
N ASP A 79 -5.10 -9.70 23.64
CA ASP A 79 -6.03 -9.42 24.74
C ASP A 79 -6.78 -10.70 25.16
N LYS A 80 -7.11 -11.59 24.17
CA LYS A 80 -7.71 -12.92 24.35
C LYS A 80 -7.23 -13.86 23.27
N GLY A 81 -7.31 -15.16 23.53
CA GLY A 81 -6.92 -16.21 22.61
C GLY A 81 -5.51 -16.72 22.89
N LYS A 82 -4.97 -17.50 21.98
CA LYS A 82 -3.70 -18.19 22.14
C LYS A 82 -2.91 -18.20 20.81
N VAL A 83 -1.57 -18.13 20.90
CA VAL A 83 -0.62 -18.39 19.79
C VAL A 83 0.21 -19.60 20.20
N SER A 84 0.40 -20.54 19.26
CA SER A 84 1.35 -21.64 19.46
C SER A 84 2.15 -21.84 18.19
N ILE A 85 3.47 -21.83 18.32
CA ILE A 85 4.42 -22.04 17.22
C ILE A 85 5.44 -23.06 17.73
N MET A 86 5.43 -24.26 17.17
CA MET A 86 6.24 -25.38 17.64
C MET A 86 6.08 -25.66 19.14
N GLY A 87 4.84 -25.49 19.67
CA GLY A 87 4.54 -25.66 21.09
C GLY A 87 4.93 -24.48 22.00
N HIS A 88 5.47 -23.39 21.43
CA HIS A 88 5.83 -22.17 22.17
C HIS A 88 4.85 -21.03 21.90
N SER A 89 4.66 -20.16 22.90
CA SER A 89 3.90 -18.91 22.79
C SER A 89 4.82 -17.73 23.02
N PRO A 90 5.46 -17.16 21.98
CA PRO A 90 6.42 -16.11 22.15
C PRO A 90 5.75 -14.82 22.64
N ASN A 91 6.24 -14.25 23.75
CA ASN A 91 5.74 -13.02 24.35
C ASN A 91 6.64 -11.81 24.09
N SER A 92 7.72 -12.03 23.36
CA SER A 92 8.64 -10.97 22.94
C SER A 92 9.33 -11.32 21.61
N PRO A 93 9.82 -10.32 20.86
CA PRO A 93 10.58 -10.55 19.63
C PRO A 93 11.85 -11.39 19.86
N ILE A 94 12.46 -11.28 21.05
CA ILE A 94 13.66 -12.06 21.40
C ILE A 94 13.30 -13.54 21.57
N GLU A 95 12.19 -13.84 22.22
CA GLU A 95 11.71 -15.23 22.35
C GLU A 95 11.32 -15.81 20.98
N ALA A 96 10.60 -15.04 20.16
CA ALA A 96 10.26 -15.41 18.80
C ALA A 96 11.51 -15.76 17.97
N GLN A 97 12.53 -14.91 18.05
CA GLN A 97 13.81 -15.15 17.39
C GLN A 97 14.51 -16.42 17.88
N ARG A 98 14.50 -16.68 19.18
CA ARG A 98 15.12 -17.89 19.78
C ARG A 98 14.50 -19.20 19.29
N ILE A 99 13.20 -19.20 19.01
CA ILE A 99 12.51 -20.38 18.46
C ILE A 99 12.58 -20.45 16.93
N GLY A 100 13.24 -19.48 16.27
CA GLY A 100 13.50 -19.48 14.84
C GLY A 100 12.50 -18.67 14.01
N ILE A 101 11.82 -17.69 14.58
CA ILE A 101 10.97 -16.77 13.85
C ILE A 101 11.78 -15.53 13.45
N SER A 102 11.75 -15.17 12.17
CA SER A 102 12.28 -13.90 11.66
C SER A 102 11.17 -13.10 10.99
N THR A 103 11.14 -11.80 11.21
CA THR A 103 10.10 -10.91 10.68
C THR A 103 10.73 -9.72 9.97
N VAL A 104 10.27 -9.46 8.76
CA VAL A 104 10.51 -8.21 8.01
C VAL A 104 9.23 -7.40 8.09
N PHE A 105 9.30 -6.23 8.69
CA PHE A 105 8.15 -5.33 8.83
C PHE A 105 8.00 -4.41 7.62
N GLN A 106 6.82 -3.86 7.46
CA GLN A 106 6.47 -2.91 6.39
C GLN A 106 7.39 -1.69 6.36
N GLU A 107 7.80 -1.19 7.53
CA GLU A 107 8.76 -0.09 7.62
C GLU A 107 10.19 -0.64 7.50
N VAL A 108 10.99 0.00 6.64
CA VAL A 108 12.41 -0.35 6.47
C VAL A 108 13.19 0.12 7.69
N MET A 109 13.38 -0.81 8.64
CA MET A 109 14.03 -0.54 9.92
C MET A 109 15.53 -0.79 9.84
N ILE A 110 16.31 0.25 9.56
CA ILE A 110 17.77 0.22 9.50
C ILE A 110 18.37 1.34 10.35
N ALA A 111 19.62 1.16 10.77
CA ALA A 111 20.43 2.21 11.35
C ALA A 111 21.12 2.97 10.21
N GLU A 112 20.63 4.15 9.87
CA GLU A 112 21.08 4.96 8.73
C GLU A 112 22.57 5.29 8.79
N GLU A 113 23.13 5.50 9.98
CA GLU A 113 24.54 5.84 10.22
C GLU A 113 25.47 4.61 10.27
N ALA A 114 24.90 3.40 10.29
CA ALA A 114 25.67 2.17 10.32
C ALA A 114 25.91 1.64 8.90
N THR A 115 26.93 0.81 8.76
CA THR A 115 27.27 0.15 7.49
C THR A 115 26.29 -0.97 7.14
N VAL A 116 26.36 -1.46 5.89
CA VAL A 116 25.56 -2.59 5.40
C VAL A 116 25.78 -3.81 6.28
N TYR A 117 27.06 -4.22 6.54
CA TYR A 117 27.31 -5.41 7.33
C TYR A 117 26.84 -5.27 8.78
N GLU A 118 26.99 -4.10 9.39
CA GLU A 118 26.51 -3.85 10.74
C GLU A 118 24.98 -3.97 10.80
N ASN A 119 24.28 -3.38 9.85
CA ASN A 119 22.82 -3.50 9.73
C ASN A 119 22.36 -4.93 9.54
N LEU A 120 23.04 -5.75 8.72
CA LEU A 120 22.72 -7.16 8.52
C LEU A 120 22.88 -7.98 9.80
N PHE A 121 23.87 -7.65 10.62
CA PHE A 121 24.18 -8.39 11.85
C PHE A 121 23.56 -7.81 13.13
N ILE A 122 22.75 -6.75 13.06
CA ILE A 122 22.02 -6.24 14.23
C ILE A 122 21.19 -7.37 14.86
N GLY A 123 21.45 -7.63 16.15
CA GLY A 123 20.75 -8.65 16.92
C GLY A 123 21.03 -10.10 16.49
N TYR A 124 22.09 -10.35 15.72
CA TYR A 124 22.51 -11.69 15.32
C TYR A 124 23.22 -12.44 16.47
N ASP A 125 24.07 -11.74 17.22
CA ASP A 125 24.82 -12.33 18.32
C ASP A 125 23.98 -12.50 19.58
N SER A 126 24.08 -13.67 20.21
CA SER A 126 23.63 -13.81 21.59
C SER A 126 24.77 -13.35 22.55
N PHE A 127 24.40 -12.84 23.71
CA PHE A 127 25.39 -12.36 24.71
C PHE A 127 26.41 -13.42 25.12
N PHE A 128 25.99 -14.69 25.13
CA PHE A 128 26.83 -15.85 25.52
C PHE A 128 27.20 -16.75 24.32
N GLY A 129 26.80 -16.39 23.07
CA GLY A 129 27.08 -17.19 21.90
C GLY A 129 28.46 -16.95 21.30
N LYS A 130 28.95 -17.94 20.53
CA LYS A 130 30.17 -17.79 19.74
C LYS A 130 29.97 -16.70 18.68
N LYS A 131 30.72 -15.60 18.81
CA LYS A 131 30.66 -14.51 17.84
C LYS A 131 31.40 -14.88 16.56
N LEU A 132 30.83 -14.58 15.41
CA LEU A 132 31.54 -14.62 14.14
C LEU A 132 32.67 -13.60 14.13
N ALA A 133 33.83 -13.97 13.58
CA ALA A 133 34.90 -13.00 13.37
C ALA A 133 34.43 -11.85 12.43
N HIS A 134 35.03 -10.70 12.61
CA HIS A 134 34.67 -9.52 11.79
C HIS A 134 34.76 -9.82 10.29
N ARG A 135 35.85 -10.49 9.86
CA ARG A 135 36.04 -10.86 8.45
C ARG A 135 34.91 -11.74 7.93
N ASP A 136 34.51 -12.77 8.70
CA ASP A 136 33.44 -13.69 8.30
C ASP A 136 32.10 -12.98 8.18
N ARG A 137 31.84 -11.93 8.98
CA ARG A 137 30.62 -11.11 8.87
C ARG A 137 30.60 -10.28 7.60
N VAL A 138 31.72 -9.66 7.27
CA VAL A 138 31.87 -8.83 6.08
C VAL A 138 31.69 -9.70 4.83
N GLU A 139 32.35 -10.88 4.80
CA GLU A 139 32.23 -11.84 3.70
C GLU A 139 30.78 -12.31 3.52
N LYS A 140 30.12 -12.77 4.60
CA LYS A 140 28.71 -13.16 4.56
C LYS A 140 27.77 -12.01 4.17
N ALA A 141 28.07 -10.77 4.59
CA ALA A 141 27.28 -9.63 4.18
C ALA A 141 27.37 -9.38 2.68
N ALA A 142 28.59 -9.48 2.10
CA ALA A 142 28.77 -9.35 0.66
C ALA A 142 28.05 -10.47 -0.11
N GLU A 143 28.18 -11.73 0.35
CA GLU A 143 27.52 -12.89 -0.26
C GLU A 143 26.00 -12.75 -0.27
N ILE A 144 25.37 -12.44 0.88
CA ILE A 144 23.91 -12.36 0.96
C ILE A 144 23.36 -11.18 0.18
N MET A 145 24.06 -10.03 0.18
CA MET A 145 23.62 -8.90 -0.63
C MET A 145 23.73 -9.19 -2.12
N LEU A 146 24.81 -9.82 -2.57
CA LEU A 146 24.97 -10.25 -3.95
C LEU A 146 23.87 -11.24 -4.36
N GLU A 147 23.56 -12.21 -3.51
CA GLU A 147 22.52 -13.22 -3.77
C GLU A 147 21.11 -12.60 -3.86
N LEU A 148 20.78 -11.67 -2.95
CA LEU A 148 19.45 -11.08 -2.85
C LEU A 148 19.26 -9.88 -3.79
N ALA A 149 20.18 -8.91 -3.76
CA ALA A 149 20.07 -7.71 -4.57
C ALA A 149 20.47 -7.94 -6.03
N GLY A 150 21.25 -9.01 -6.31
CA GLY A 150 21.71 -9.34 -7.65
C GLY A 150 22.90 -8.48 -8.12
N GLU A 151 23.42 -7.61 -7.27
CA GLU A 151 24.59 -6.79 -7.55
C GLU A 151 25.49 -6.70 -6.30
N PHE A 152 26.77 -6.42 -6.52
CA PHE A 152 27.69 -6.25 -5.43
C PHE A 152 27.43 -4.94 -4.68
N VAL A 153 27.25 -5.05 -3.37
CA VAL A 153 27.15 -3.91 -2.45
C VAL A 153 28.32 -3.99 -1.49
N ASP A 154 29.17 -2.94 -1.46
CA ASP A 154 30.26 -2.90 -0.49
C ASP A 154 29.72 -2.96 0.96
N PRO A 155 30.11 -3.98 1.75
CA PRO A 155 29.64 -4.13 3.12
C PRO A 155 29.94 -2.95 4.03
N TYR A 156 30.93 -2.12 3.70
CA TYR A 156 31.30 -0.92 4.46
C TYR A 156 30.52 0.34 4.05
N THR A 157 29.70 0.28 3.01
CA THR A 157 28.84 1.41 2.62
C THR A 157 27.90 1.78 3.76
N ILE A 158 27.80 3.07 4.08
CA ILE A 158 26.88 3.60 5.10
C ILE A 158 25.44 3.52 4.53
N ALA A 159 24.50 2.99 5.32
CA ALA A 159 23.15 2.70 4.85
C ALA A 159 22.38 3.95 4.36
N SER A 160 22.65 5.14 4.91
CA SER A 160 22.04 6.40 4.45
C SER A 160 22.29 6.70 2.97
N GLN A 161 23.39 6.22 2.40
CA GLN A 161 23.79 6.45 1.01
C GLN A 161 23.06 5.53 0.01
N LEU A 162 22.34 4.52 0.49
CA LEU A 162 21.68 3.52 -0.33
C LEU A 162 20.27 3.94 -0.74
N SER A 163 19.82 3.44 -1.89
CA SER A 163 18.43 3.57 -2.33
C SER A 163 17.47 2.84 -1.37
N LEU A 164 16.19 3.20 -1.40
CA LEU A 164 15.17 2.54 -0.57
C LEU A 164 15.08 1.04 -0.85
N GLY A 165 15.21 0.62 -2.10
CA GLY A 165 15.23 -0.80 -2.51
C GLY A 165 16.40 -1.55 -1.88
N MET A 166 17.61 -0.96 -1.88
CA MET A 166 18.78 -1.56 -1.22
C MET A 166 18.62 -1.64 0.29
N LYS A 167 18.04 -0.62 0.91
CA LYS A 167 17.69 -0.62 2.34
C LYS A 167 16.68 -1.74 2.68
N ALA A 168 15.69 -1.96 1.81
CA ALA A 168 14.76 -3.09 1.94
C ALA A 168 15.49 -4.43 1.85
N TRP A 169 16.43 -4.59 0.92
CA TRP A 169 17.25 -5.80 0.82
C TRP A 169 18.08 -6.07 2.07
N ILE A 170 18.61 -5.06 2.74
CA ILE A 170 19.31 -5.23 4.02
C ILE A 170 18.37 -5.82 5.08
N THR A 171 17.13 -5.33 5.18
CA THR A 171 16.16 -5.86 6.17
C THR A 171 15.75 -7.29 5.85
N ILE A 172 15.56 -7.62 4.58
CA ILE A 172 15.28 -8.97 4.10
C ILE A 172 16.48 -9.87 4.35
N GLY A 173 17.69 -9.45 3.97
CA GLY A 173 18.94 -10.18 4.19
C GLY A 173 19.19 -10.51 5.67
N ARG A 174 18.92 -9.57 6.57
CA ARG A 174 18.97 -9.79 8.02
C ARG A 174 18.07 -10.94 8.48
N ALA A 175 16.88 -11.06 7.89
CA ALA A 175 15.95 -12.13 8.23
C ALA A 175 16.41 -13.48 7.68
N PHE A 176 16.93 -13.54 6.45
CA PHE A 176 17.45 -14.76 5.84
C PHE A 176 18.77 -15.25 6.47
N LEU A 177 19.67 -14.35 6.88
CA LEU A 177 20.93 -14.70 7.58
C LEU A 177 20.71 -15.60 8.80
N ARG A 178 19.55 -15.53 9.43
CA ARG A 178 19.19 -16.30 10.63
C ARG A 178 18.71 -17.71 10.33
N ASN A 179 18.60 -18.07 9.06
CA ASN A 179 18.04 -19.34 8.60
C ASN A 179 16.74 -19.70 9.36
N PRO A 180 15.67 -18.89 9.20
CA PRO A 180 14.49 -18.98 10.03
C PRO A 180 13.67 -20.24 9.73
N LYS A 181 13.08 -20.82 10.80
CA LYS A 181 12.04 -21.86 10.65
C LYS A 181 10.69 -21.26 10.25
N VAL A 182 10.42 -20.04 10.69
CA VAL A 182 9.25 -19.25 10.30
C VAL A 182 9.70 -17.87 9.85
N LEU A 183 9.42 -17.53 8.60
CA LEU A 183 9.70 -16.22 8.03
C LEU A 183 8.40 -15.46 7.83
N ILE A 184 8.31 -14.25 8.37
CA ILE A 184 7.16 -13.34 8.18
C ILE A 184 7.61 -12.14 7.36
N LEU A 185 6.95 -11.90 6.24
CA LEU A 185 7.20 -10.79 5.31
C LEU A 185 5.95 -9.89 5.26
N ASP A 186 5.98 -8.76 5.99
CA ASP A 186 4.85 -7.82 6.03
C ASP A 186 5.12 -6.66 5.06
N GLU A 187 4.45 -6.69 3.90
CA GLU A 187 4.56 -5.72 2.79
C GLU A 187 6.00 -5.41 2.33
N SER A 188 6.91 -6.34 2.50
CA SER A 188 8.34 -6.17 2.26
C SER A 188 8.73 -6.06 0.77
N SER A 189 7.87 -6.50 -0.16
CA SER A 189 8.07 -6.36 -1.60
C SER A 189 7.69 -4.96 -2.12
N ALA A 190 7.09 -4.10 -1.30
CA ALA A 190 6.57 -2.80 -1.75
C ALA A 190 7.65 -1.85 -2.31
N ALA A 191 8.89 -1.97 -1.81
CA ALA A 191 10.04 -1.17 -2.24
C ALA A 191 10.90 -1.85 -3.33
N LEU A 192 10.51 -3.06 -3.78
CA LEU A 192 11.23 -3.85 -4.77
C LEU A 192 10.61 -3.70 -6.16
N ASP A 193 11.44 -3.64 -7.18
CA ASP A 193 11.03 -3.75 -8.58
C ASP A 193 10.62 -5.19 -8.94
N PHE A 194 10.23 -5.42 -10.19
CA PHE A 194 9.77 -6.72 -10.64
C PHE A 194 10.85 -7.79 -10.52
N ASP A 195 12.07 -7.51 -11.02
CA ASP A 195 13.18 -8.49 -11.03
C ASP A 195 13.63 -8.81 -9.60
N SER A 196 13.67 -7.82 -8.73
CA SER A 196 13.95 -7.99 -7.30
C SER A 196 12.87 -8.84 -6.62
N THR A 197 11.60 -8.64 -6.95
CA THR A 197 10.51 -9.45 -6.42
C THR A 197 10.64 -10.92 -6.86
N GLU A 198 11.03 -11.19 -8.11
CA GLU A 198 11.27 -12.55 -8.59
C GLU A 198 12.43 -13.23 -7.85
N ARG A 199 13.53 -12.51 -7.59
CA ARG A 199 14.63 -13.03 -6.77
C ARG A 199 14.18 -13.36 -5.34
N LEU A 200 13.39 -12.49 -4.74
CA LEU A 200 12.80 -12.77 -3.41
C LEU A 200 11.94 -14.04 -3.43
N PHE A 201 11.08 -14.19 -4.45
CA PHE A 201 10.22 -15.36 -4.58
C PHE A 201 11.03 -16.65 -4.78
N ALA A 202 12.09 -16.62 -5.58
CA ALA A 202 12.99 -17.76 -5.74
C ALA A 202 13.61 -18.16 -4.38
N LYS A 203 14.07 -17.20 -3.61
CA LYS A 203 14.65 -17.43 -2.27
C LYS A 203 13.61 -17.98 -1.27
N MET A 204 12.38 -17.46 -1.32
CA MET A 204 11.27 -17.98 -0.51
C MET A 204 10.97 -19.44 -0.85
N ARG A 205 10.91 -19.81 -2.14
CA ARG A 205 10.70 -21.22 -2.56
C ARG A 205 11.82 -22.11 -2.01
N THR A 206 13.08 -21.70 -2.14
CA THR A 206 14.20 -22.45 -1.59
C THR A 206 14.06 -22.67 -0.08
N LEU A 207 13.70 -21.63 0.68
CA LEU A 207 13.55 -21.73 2.13
C LEU A 207 12.34 -22.62 2.50
N ARG A 208 11.22 -22.51 1.77
CA ARG A 208 10.05 -23.40 1.91
C ARG A 208 10.43 -24.85 1.68
N ASP A 209 11.17 -25.14 0.60
CA ASP A 209 11.58 -26.51 0.21
C ASP A 209 12.53 -27.12 1.24
N GLN A 210 13.24 -26.29 2.01
CA GLN A 210 14.02 -26.68 3.19
C GLN A 210 13.15 -26.95 4.42
N GLY A 211 11.83 -26.76 4.33
CA GLY A 211 10.87 -27.05 5.37
C GLY A 211 10.47 -25.86 6.24
N ALA A 212 10.86 -24.63 5.91
CA ALA A 212 10.42 -23.46 6.65
C ALA A 212 8.95 -23.11 6.31
N ALA A 213 8.23 -22.51 7.27
CA ALA A 213 6.95 -21.88 7.03
C ALA A 213 7.17 -20.39 6.69
N ILE A 214 6.54 -19.91 5.63
CA ILE A 214 6.69 -18.51 5.19
C ILE A 214 5.32 -17.84 5.18
N PHE A 215 5.19 -16.73 5.92
CA PHE A 215 3.98 -15.91 5.91
C PHE A 215 4.24 -14.64 5.12
N ILE A 216 3.46 -14.43 4.08
CA ILE A 216 3.51 -13.22 3.26
C ILE A 216 2.24 -12.40 3.46
N VAL A 217 2.42 -11.16 3.88
CA VAL A 217 1.35 -10.16 3.97
C VAL A 217 1.59 -9.15 2.87
N THR A 218 0.70 -9.08 1.90
CA THR A 218 0.77 -8.07 0.83
C THR A 218 -0.63 -7.76 0.31
N HIS A 219 -0.79 -6.59 -0.28
CA HIS A 219 -2.00 -6.20 -1.00
C HIS A 219 -1.89 -6.44 -2.51
N ARG A 220 -0.75 -6.93 -3.01
CA ARG A 220 -0.51 -7.23 -4.42
C ARG A 220 -1.02 -8.63 -4.77
N ILE A 221 -2.30 -8.72 -5.10
CA ILE A 221 -3.00 -10.00 -5.32
C ILE A 221 -2.32 -10.85 -6.40
N ALA A 222 -1.84 -10.24 -7.48
CA ALA A 222 -1.13 -10.95 -8.55
C ALA A 222 0.15 -11.64 -8.07
N GLU A 223 0.87 -11.06 -7.10
CA GLU A 223 2.04 -11.69 -6.48
C GLU A 223 1.62 -12.91 -5.65
N LEU A 224 0.53 -12.78 -4.88
CA LEU A 224 0.04 -13.86 -4.03
C LEU A 224 -0.40 -15.09 -4.82
N VAL A 225 -1.13 -14.89 -5.91
CA VAL A 225 -1.58 -15.99 -6.80
C VAL A 225 -0.39 -16.79 -7.35
N ARG A 226 0.76 -16.14 -7.55
CA ARG A 226 1.96 -16.77 -8.15
C ARG A 226 2.84 -17.51 -7.15
N ILE A 227 2.80 -17.15 -5.87
CA ILE A 227 3.78 -17.65 -4.89
C ILE A 227 3.16 -18.49 -3.77
N SER A 228 1.87 -18.32 -3.46
CA SER A 228 1.28 -18.89 -2.26
C SER A 228 0.76 -20.30 -2.47
N ASP A 229 1.03 -21.20 -1.52
CA ASP A 229 0.45 -22.54 -1.46
C ASP A 229 -0.94 -22.50 -0.77
N ARG A 230 -1.11 -21.55 0.18
CA ARG A 230 -2.37 -21.29 0.88
C ARG A 230 -2.56 -19.80 1.13
N ALA A 231 -3.80 -19.37 1.28
CA ALA A 231 -4.14 -17.98 1.58
C ALA A 231 -5.28 -17.90 2.61
N THR A 232 -5.05 -17.22 3.72
CA THR A 232 -6.09 -16.85 4.69
C THR A 232 -6.57 -15.45 4.40
N VAL A 233 -7.86 -15.29 4.13
CA VAL A 233 -8.46 -13.98 3.85
C VAL A 233 -9.05 -13.39 5.12
N MET A 234 -8.63 -12.18 5.45
CA MET A 234 -9.11 -11.41 6.60
C MET A 234 -9.98 -10.24 6.16
N ARG A 235 -11.07 -10.00 6.89
CA ARG A 235 -11.94 -8.85 6.70
C ARG A 235 -12.52 -8.40 8.04
N ASP A 236 -12.44 -7.08 8.30
CA ASP A 236 -12.98 -6.46 9.53
C ASP A 236 -12.54 -7.15 10.84
N GLY A 237 -11.28 -7.59 10.88
CA GLY A 237 -10.69 -8.22 12.07
C GLY A 237 -11.02 -9.70 12.27
N VAL A 238 -11.65 -10.36 11.29
CA VAL A 238 -11.94 -11.80 11.32
C VAL A 238 -11.37 -12.53 10.11
N ASP A 239 -11.10 -13.83 10.26
CA ASP A 239 -10.78 -14.72 9.15
C ASP A 239 -12.09 -15.14 8.44
N VAL A 240 -12.22 -14.80 7.15
CA VAL A 240 -13.44 -15.05 6.37
C VAL A 240 -13.35 -16.26 5.45
N GLY A 241 -12.18 -16.83 5.29
CA GLY A 241 -11.95 -18.03 4.49
C GLY A 241 -10.49 -18.34 4.25
N VAL A 242 -10.23 -19.60 3.90
CA VAL A 242 -8.90 -20.10 3.52
C VAL A 242 -9.02 -20.72 2.14
N LEU A 243 -8.11 -20.36 1.24
CA LEU A 243 -7.97 -20.92 -0.10
C LEU A 243 -6.67 -21.69 -0.20
N ALA A 244 -6.62 -22.74 -1.01
CA ALA A 244 -5.42 -23.56 -1.21
C ALA A 244 -5.26 -23.97 -2.69
N GLY A 245 -4.02 -24.07 -3.17
CA GLY A 245 -3.71 -24.51 -4.52
C GLY A 245 -4.46 -23.73 -5.60
N ASP A 246 -5.15 -24.42 -6.49
CA ASP A 246 -5.87 -23.82 -7.62
C ASP A 246 -7.05 -22.92 -7.23
N GLU A 247 -7.49 -22.95 -5.97
CA GLU A 247 -8.51 -22.04 -5.46
C GLU A 247 -7.99 -20.61 -5.29
N ILE A 248 -6.65 -20.43 -5.21
CA ILE A 248 -6.00 -19.12 -5.04
C ILE A 248 -6.03 -18.40 -6.39
N THR A 249 -7.14 -17.76 -6.68
CA THR A 249 -7.33 -16.92 -7.87
C THR A 249 -7.65 -15.49 -7.45
N GLU A 250 -7.33 -14.53 -8.32
CA GLU A 250 -7.67 -13.12 -8.06
C GLU A 250 -9.16 -12.95 -7.76
N LYS A 251 -10.01 -13.63 -8.53
CA LYS A 251 -11.48 -13.61 -8.36
C LYS A 251 -11.92 -14.11 -6.99
N ASN A 252 -11.40 -15.26 -6.54
CA ASN A 252 -11.79 -15.86 -5.27
C ASN A 252 -11.29 -15.01 -4.09
N LEU A 253 -10.04 -14.51 -4.17
CA LEU A 253 -9.46 -13.62 -3.17
C LEU A 253 -10.28 -12.33 -3.03
N LEU A 254 -10.57 -11.65 -4.15
CA LEU A 254 -11.40 -10.44 -4.16
C LEU A 254 -12.82 -10.72 -3.65
N GLY A 255 -13.41 -11.87 -4.01
CA GLY A 255 -14.74 -12.28 -3.54
C GLY A 255 -14.84 -12.38 -2.02
N LEU A 256 -13.85 -13.04 -1.40
CA LEU A 256 -13.80 -13.15 0.06
C LEU A 256 -13.47 -11.81 0.73
N MET A 257 -12.58 -11.01 0.14
CA MET A 257 -12.21 -9.70 0.67
C MET A 257 -13.37 -8.70 0.69
N THR A 258 -14.20 -8.69 -0.36
CA THR A 258 -15.32 -7.75 -0.49
C THR A 258 -16.64 -8.29 0.07
N GLY A 259 -16.76 -9.60 0.23
CA GLY A 259 -18.00 -10.25 0.68
C GLY A 259 -19.09 -10.35 -0.40
N ASP A 260 -18.83 -9.87 -1.60
CA ASP A 260 -19.74 -9.94 -2.73
C ASP A 260 -19.63 -11.30 -3.43
N LYS A 261 -20.68 -12.10 -3.38
CA LYS A 261 -20.82 -13.34 -4.17
C LYS A 261 -20.95 -13.05 -5.69
N LYS A 262 -21.11 -11.80 -6.08
CA LYS A 262 -21.17 -11.32 -7.46
C LYS A 262 -20.00 -10.34 -7.73
N ILE A 263 -18.80 -10.86 -7.82
CA ILE A 263 -17.83 -10.18 -8.67
C ILE A 263 -18.23 -10.55 -10.10
N SER A 264 -19.13 -9.75 -10.68
CA SER A 264 -19.09 -9.57 -12.12
C SER A 264 -17.64 -9.20 -12.43
N THR A 265 -16.93 -10.07 -13.16
CA THR A 265 -15.74 -9.71 -13.93
C THR A 265 -15.89 -8.26 -14.32
N ALA A 266 -14.87 -7.45 -14.02
CA ALA A 266 -14.84 -6.03 -14.29
C ALA A 266 -15.73 -5.77 -15.50
N SER A 267 -16.85 -5.09 -15.26
CA SER A 267 -17.72 -4.69 -16.35
C SER A 267 -16.75 -4.13 -17.37
N GLU A 268 -16.68 -4.79 -18.52
CA GLU A 268 -15.95 -4.29 -19.66
C GLU A 268 -16.21 -2.80 -19.65
N ILE A 269 -15.22 -2.02 -19.29
CA ILE A 269 -15.24 -0.59 -19.54
C ILE A 269 -15.37 -0.60 -21.04
N LYS A 270 -16.62 -0.46 -21.51
CA LYS A 270 -16.87 -0.24 -22.93
C LYS A 270 -16.01 0.97 -23.22
N SER A 271 -14.86 0.71 -23.83
CA SER A 271 -14.09 1.77 -24.45
C SER A 271 -15.07 2.38 -25.44
N THR A 272 -15.72 3.44 -25.03
CA THR A 272 -16.45 4.29 -25.96
C THR A 272 -15.37 4.73 -26.92
N PRO A 273 -15.45 4.36 -28.21
CA PRO A 273 -14.45 4.84 -29.15
C PRO A 273 -14.46 6.36 -29.02
N PRO A 274 -13.31 7.03 -29.07
CA PRO A 274 -13.26 8.47 -28.97
C PRO A 274 -14.23 9.02 -30.03
N ASN A 275 -15.32 9.61 -29.54
CA ASN A 275 -16.22 10.31 -30.41
C ASN A 275 -15.39 11.39 -31.10
N SER A 276 -15.53 11.52 -32.42
CA SER A 276 -14.84 12.44 -33.30
C SER A 276 -15.05 13.95 -33.03
N VAL A 277 -15.27 14.34 -31.77
CA VAL A 277 -15.41 15.73 -31.28
C VAL A 277 -14.22 16.15 -30.43
N LEU A 278 -13.08 15.44 -30.54
CA LEU A 278 -11.90 15.64 -29.72
C LEU A 278 -10.93 16.71 -30.27
N ASP A 279 -11.43 17.78 -30.88
CA ASP A 279 -10.56 18.82 -31.44
C ASP A 279 -10.12 19.87 -30.41
N GLU A 280 -10.69 19.86 -29.20
CA GLU A 280 -10.37 20.87 -28.19
C GLU A 280 -9.28 20.38 -27.22
N ILE A 281 -8.03 20.75 -27.50
CA ILE A 281 -6.90 20.46 -26.60
C ILE A 281 -6.90 21.44 -25.43
N VAL A 282 -7.02 20.93 -24.20
CA VAL A 282 -7.10 21.74 -22.98
C VAL A 282 -5.74 21.93 -22.30
N LEU A 283 -4.80 21.00 -22.46
CA LEU A 283 -3.44 21.05 -21.92
C LEU A 283 -2.45 20.46 -22.91
N ARG A 284 -1.29 21.08 -23.05
CA ARG A 284 -0.16 20.58 -23.89
C ARG A 284 1.14 20.69 -23.17
N SER A 285 2.08 19.77 -23.46
CA SER A 285 3.50 20.02 -23.30
C SER A 285 4.14 20.25 -24.67
N LYS A 286 5.06 21.21 -24.74
CA LYS A 286 5.82 21.53 -25.93
C LYS A 286 7.31 21.48 -25.60
N ASP A 287 8.02 20.55 -26.24
CA ASP A 287 9.45 20.31 -26.08
C ASP A 287 9.88 20.22 -24.61
N LEU A 288 9.01 19.61 -23.77
CA LEU A 288 9.15 19.57 -22.32
C LEU A 288 10.25 18.57 -21.92
N LYS A 289 11.26 19.05 -21.21
CA LYS A 289 12.32 18.23 -20.64
C LYS A 289 12.33 18.39 -19.11
N VAL A 290 12.11 17.30 -18.38
CA VAL A 290 11.92 17.34 -16.92
C VAL A 290 13.13 16.84 -16.12
N TRP A 291 14.16 16.26 -16.78
CA TRP A 291 15.47 15.94 -16.18
C TRP A 291 16.57 15.97 -17.25
N GLU A 292 17.84 16.12 -16.82
CA GLU A 292 18.97 16.40 -17.72
C GLU A 292 19.17 15.35 -18.80
N ASN A 293 19.07 14.07 -18.47
CA ASN A 293 19.29 12.96 -19.40
C ASN A 293 17.98 12.38 -19.98
N GLY A 294 16.84 13.04 -19.76
CA GLY A 294 15.55 12.62 -20.27
C GLY A 294 15.29 13.09 -21.69
N ASP A 295 14.43 12.35 -22.39
CA ASP A 295 13.94 12.75 -23.69
C ASP A 295 12.94 13.92 -23.60
N VAL A 296 12.74 14.57 -24.72
CA VAL A 296 11.77 15.65 -24.87
C VAL A 296 10.36 15.04 -24.96
N ILE A 297 9.43 15.56 -24.15
CA ILE A 297 8.06 15.07 -24.06
C ILE A 297 7.11 16.07 -24.70
N ASN A 298 6.44 15.66 -25.75
CA ASN A 298 5.34 16.38 -26.39
C ASN A 298 4.05 15.61 -26.24
N PHE A 299 3.04 16.21 -25.60
CA PHE A 299 1.73 15.58 -25.46
C PHE A 299 0.59 16.59 -25.58
N ASN A 300 -0.60 16.09 -25.89
CA ASN A 300 -1.83 16.85 -25.91
C ASN A 300 -2.89 16.12 -25.10
N LEU A 301 -3.61 16.86 -24.26
CA LEU A 301 -4.76 16.38 -23.50
C LEU A 301 -6.04 16.98 -24.11
N PRO A 302 -6.85 16.19 -24.80
CA PRO A 302 -8.18 16.61 -25.25
C PRO A 302 -9.14 16.78 -24.07
N LYS A 303 -10.16 17.62 -24.26
CA LYS A 303 -11.23 17.83 -23.31
C LYS A 303 -12.06 16.56 -23.11
N GLY A 304 -12.29 16.18 -21.85
CA GLY A 304 -13.09 15.00 -21.51
C GLY A 304 -12.34 13.67 -21.62
N GLU A 305 -11.01 13.70 -21.86
CA GLU A 305 -10.16 12.51 -21.90
C GLU A 305 -9.49 12.24 -20.57
N ILE A 306 -9.29 10.96 -20.27
CA ILE A 306 -8.47 10.48 -19.15
C ILE A 306 -7.17 9.91 -19.74
N LEU A 307 -6.06 10.61 -19.50
CA LEU A 307 -4.75 10.19 -19.94
C LEU A 307 -3.99 9.48 -18.79
N GLY A 308 -3.59 8.24 -19.03
CA GLY A 308 -2.74 7.48 -18.10
C GLY A 308 -1.26 7.69 -18.40
N VAL A 309 -0.48 8.08 -17.37
CA VAL A 309 0.99 8.16 -17.43
C VAL A 309 1.56 6.97 -16.67
N THR A 310 2.38 6.17 -17.34
CA THR A 310 3.00 4.97 -16.75
C THR A 310 4.48 4.89 -17.12
N GLY A 311 5.25 4.16 -16.32
CA GLY A 311 6.68 3.92 -16.54
C GLY A 311 7.27 3.12 -15.38
N LEU A 312 8.53 2.67 -15.54
CA LEU A 312 9.28 2.06 -14.46
C LEU A 312 9.66 3.12 -13.42
N ASP A 313 9.93 2.69 -12.19
CA ASP A 313 10.34 3.61 -11.12
C ASP A 313 11.62 4.37 -11.54
N GLY A 314 11.65 5.68 -11.25
CA GLY A 314 12.79 6.52 -11.61
C GLY A 314 12.83 7.03 -13.06
N GLN A 315 11.85 6.71 -13.92
CA GLN A 315 11.80 7.20 -15.31
C GLN A 315 11.18 8.60 -15.46
N GLY A 316 10.94 9.32 -14.36
CA GLY A 316 10.55 10.74 -14.37
C GLY A 316 9.08 11.04 -14.52
N GLN A 317 8.19 10.03 -14.44
CA GLN A 317 6.75 10.25 -14.48
C GLN A 317 6.26 11.19 -13.36
N ASP A 318 6.86 11.11 -12.16
CA ASP A 318 6.57 12.02 -11.06
C ASP A 318 6.96 13.48 -11.40
N ASN A 319 8.16 13.67 -11.93
CA ASN A 319 8.62 15.00 -12.37
C ASN A 319 7.75 15.57 -13.49
N PHE A 320 7.32 14.70 -14.42
CA PHE A 320 6.45 15.10 -15.52
C PHE A 320 5.09 15.61 -15.03
N VAL A 321 4.40 14.87 -14.17
CA VAL A 321 3.09 15.30 -13.66
C VAL A 321 3.20 16.51 -12.74
N LYS A 322 4.30 16.67 -12.00
CA LYS A 322 4.59 17.88 -11.21
C LYS A 322 4.87 19.10 -12.08
N ALA A 323 5.59 18.92 -13.19
CA ALA A 323 5.80 20.00 -14.15
C ALA A 323 4.47 20.46 -14.79
N LEU A 324 3.59 19.53 -15.18
CA LEU A 324 2.25 19.85 -15.68
C LEU A 324 1.41 20.65 -14.68
N ALA A 325 1.63 20.42 -13.38
CA ALA A 325 0.95 21.13 -12.29
C ALA A 325 1.65 22.46 -11.89
N GLY A 326 2.76 22.82 -12.54
CA GLY A 326 3.55 24.00 -12.18
C GLY A 326 4.23 23.94 -10.82
N ILE A 327 4.46 22.72 -10.29
CA ILE A 327 5.15 22.47 -9.01
C ILE A 327 6.65 22.48 -9.25
N ASP A 328 7.12 21.65 -10.19
CA ASP A 328 8.50 21.57 -10.59
C ASP A 328 8.70 22.37 -11.89
N GLN A 329 9.82 23.11 -11.97
CA GLN A 329 10.20 23.80 -13.19
C GLN A 329 10.83 22.81 -14.17
N PRO A 330 10.38 22.75 -15.44
CA PRO A 330 11.06 21.95 -16.44
C PRO A 330 12.45 22.53 -16.75
N ILE A 331 13.37 21.68 -17.20
CA ILE A 331 14.69 22.10 -17.67
C ILE A 331 14.58 22.91 -18.95
N SER A 332 13.67 22.50 -19.83
CA SER A 332 13.34 23.22 -21.06
C SER A 332 11.91 22.90 -21.52
N GLY A 333 11.40 23.70 -22.44
CA GLY A 333 10.05 23.55 -22.99
C GLY A 333 8.98 24.18 -22.10
N ASP A 334 7.74 24.07 -22.56
CA ASP A 334 6.60 24.75 -21.97
C ASP A 334 5.44 23.80 -21.69
N VAL A 335 4.73 24.08 -20.61
CA VAL A 335 3.38 23.56 -20.34
C VAL A 335 2.40 24.69 -20.65
N ILE A 336 1.44 24.44 -21.54
CA ILE A 336 0.45 25.45 -21.97
C ILE A 336 -0.97 24.92 -21.78
N VAL A 337 -1.84 25.77 -21.27
CA VAL A 337 -3.24 25.47 -21.00
C VAL A 337 -4.16 26.40 -21.80
N LYS A 338 -5.27 25.85 -22.28
CA LYS A 338 -6.26 26.63 -23.02
C LYS A 338 -6.94 27.63 -22.10
N GLN A 339 -6.99 28.89 -22.52
CA GLN A 339 -7.65 29.97 -21.79
C GLN A 339 -9.17 29.87 -21.90
N SER A 340 -9.88 30.43 -20.91
CA SER A 340 -11.33 30.65 -21.00
C SER A 340 -11.65 31.71 -22.06
N ASP A 341 -12.89 31.73 -22.54
CA ASP A 341 -13.32 32.71 -23.56
C ASP A 341 -13.13 34.15 -23.04
N GLU A 342 -13.41 34.43 -21.75
CA GLU A 342 -13.19 35.73 -21.12
C GLU A 342 -11.70 36.13 -21.12
N GLU A 343 -10.80 35.19 -20.81
CA GLU A 343 -9.34 35.42 -20.83
C GLU A 343 -8.83 35.62 -22.26
N ARG A 344 -9.37 34.88 -23.23
CA ARG A 344 -9.03 35.02 -24.66
C ARG A 344 -9.39 36.40 -25.21
N GLU A 345 -10.56 36.94 -24.84
CA GLU A 345 -10.95 38.28 -25.22
C GLU A 345 -9.99 39.35 -24.70
N LEU A 346 -9.50 39.18 -23.48
CA LEU A 346 -8.56 40.11 -22.84
C LEU A 346 -7.13 40.00 -23.37
N THR A 347 -6.64 38.77 -23.55
CA THR A 347 -5.22 38.53 -23.88
C THR A 347 -4.97 38.37 -25.38
N LYS A 348 -6.01 38.10 -26.17
CA LYS A 348 -5.94 37.71 -27.60
C LYS A 348 -5.08 36.45 -27.85
N LYS A 349 -4.87 35.63 -26.82
CA LYS A 349 -4.11 34.35 -26.88
C LYS A 349 -5.06 33.19 -26.58
N GLU A 350 -4.93 32.12 -27.34
CA GLU A 350 -5.72 30.90 -27.11
C GLU A 350 -5.17 30.08 -25.93
N TYR A 351 -3.86 30.09 -25.75
CA TYR A 351 -3.15 29.32 -24.73
C TYR A 351 -2.31 30.21 -23.83
N LYS A 352 -2.10 29.77 -22.59
CA LYS A 352 -1.28 30.42 -21.57
C LYS A 352 -0.27 29.44 -21.00
N SER A 353 0.96 29.87 -20.77
CA SER A 353 2.00 29.09 -20.05
C SER A 353 1.62 28.88 -18.60
N VAL A 354 1.96 27.71 -18.08
CA VAL A 354 1.88 27.33 -16.67
C VAL A 354 3.29 27.33 -16.09
N GLU A 355 3.66 28.44 -15.46
CA GLU A 355 5.01 28.63 -14.92
C GLU A 355 5.09 28.39 -13.42
N SER A 356 3.95 28.29 -12.74
CA SER A 356 3.88 28.10 -11.29
C SER A 356 2.59 27.39 -10.86
N LEU A 357 2.60 26.84 -9.66
CA LEU A 357 1.39 26.27 -9.03
C LEU A 357 0.25 27.29 -8.96
N LEU A 358 0.58 28.58 -8.79
CA LEU A 358 -0.42 29.64 -8.76
C LEU A 358 -1.07 29.84 -10.15
N ASP A 359 -0.28 29.77 -11.23
CA ASP A 359 -0.79 29.87 -12.59
C ASP A 359 -1.62 28.67 -12.97
N ALA A 360 -1.18 27.46 -12.59
CA ALA A 360 -1.96 26.24 -12.71
C ALA A 360 -3.32 26.37 -12.04
N LYS A 361 -3.34 26.80 -10.77
CA LYS A 361 -4.57 27.01 -10.01
C LYS A 361 -5.51 28.04 -10.66
N LYS A 362 -4.99 29.18 -11.12
CA LYS A 362 -5.77 30.21 -11.84
C LYS A 362 -6.35 29.68 -13.14
N SER A 363 -5.66 28.77 -13.79
CA SER A 363 -6.09 28.12 -15.04
C SER A 363 -7.04 26.93 -14.81
N GLY A 364 -7.42 26.66 -13.55
CA GLY A 364 -8.34 25.57 -13.21
C GLY A 364 -7.69 24.20 -13.19
N ILE A 365 -6.36 24.11 -13.02
CA ILE A 365 -5.65 22.85 -12.79
C ILE A 365 -5.61 22.57 -11.29
N ALA A 366 -6.03 21.39 -10.87
CA ALA A 366 -5.85 20.87 -9.51
C ALA A 366 -4.90 19.67 -9.53
N TYR A 367 -4.02 19.62 -8.53
CA TYR A 367 -3.05 18.53 -8.35
C TYR A 367 -3.30 17.80 -7.03
N VAL A 368 -3.23 16.47 -7.07
CA VAL A 368 -3.26 15.59 -5.90
C VAL A 368 -1.96 14.79 -5.84
N SER A 369 -1.19 14.99 -4.77
CA SER A 369 0.10 14.33 -4.58
C SER A 369 -0.05 12.84 -4.20
N GLY A 370 0.91 12.02 -4.63
CA GLY A 370 1.07 10.64 -4.20
C GLY A 370 1.67 10.51 -2.79
N ASP A 371 2.40 11.50 -2.28
CA ASP A 371 2.91 11.50 -0.91
C ASP A 371 1.94 12.17 0.04
N ARG A 372 0.95 11.39 0.49
CA ARG A 372 -0.07 11.86 1.43
C ARG A 372 0.52 12.46 2.71
N LYS A 373 1.55 11.81 3.29
CA LYS A 373 2.08 12.19 4.59
C LYS A 373 2.90 13.49 4.55
N LYS A 374 3.69 13.69 3.50
CA LYS A 374 4.59 14.86 3.39
C LYS A 374 3.91 16.05 2.72
N GLU A 375 3.15 15.80 1.64
CA GLU A 375 2.63 16.84 0.76
C GLU A 375 1.09 16.93 0.82
N GLY A 376 0.42 15.83 1.21
CA GLY A 376 -1.01 15.71 1.02
C GLY A 376 -1.87 16.24 2.13
N ILE A 377 -1.55 16.01 3.40
CA ILE A 377 -2.38 16.36 4.55
C ILE A 377 -1.69 17.35 5.48
N PHE A 378 -2.52 18.11 6.22
CA PHE A 378 -2.09 18.95 7.34
C PHE A 378 -2.42 18.19 8.63
N PRO A 379 -1.47 17.44 9.24
CA PRO A 379 -1.75 16.48 10.30
C PRO A 379 -2.31 17.13 11.58
N ASN A 380 -1.98 18.40 11.82
CA ASN A 380 -2.42 19.17 12.99
C ASN A 380 -3.73 19.94 12.75
N MET A 381 -4.36 19.75 11.59
CA MET A 381 -5.64 20.37 11.26
C MET A 381 -6.76 19.33 11.29
N SER A 382 -7.99 19.80 11.47
CA SER A 382 -9.19 18.96 11.45
C SER A 382 -9.46 18.37 10.05
N ILE A 383 -10.34 17.37 10.01
CA ILE A 383 -10.83 16.79 8.76
C ILE A 383 -11.47 17.88 7.88
N TYR A 384 -12.28 18.71 8.52
CA TYR A 384 -12.95 19.85 7.86
C TYR A 384 -11.95 20.82 7.23
N GLU A 385 -10.99 21.32 8.02
CA GLU A 385 -9.98 22.28 7.54
C GLU A 385 -9.15 21.68 6.40
N ASN A 386 -8.75 20.42 6.50
CA ASN A 386 -8.02 19.74 5.43
C ASN A 386 -8.78 19.73 4.10
N MET A 387 -10.12 19.66 4.13
CA MET A 387 -10.93 19.65 2.91
C MET A 387 -11.18 21.06 2.37
N VAL A 388 -11.57 22.01 3.23
CA VAL A 388 -12.09 23.31 2.77
C VAL A 388 -11.03 24.42 2.66
N ILE A 389 -9.79 24.18 3.08
CA ILE A 389 -8.72 25.19 3.08
C ILE A 389 -8.53 25.93 1.73
N PRO A 390 -8.68 25.30 0.55
CA PRO A 390 -8.54 26.01 -0.72
C PRO A 390 -9.63 27.07 -0.94
N LEU A 391 -10.76 26.94 -0.26
CA LEU A 391 -11.93 27.81 -0.42
C LEU A 391 -11.85 29.09 0.40
N TYR A 392 -10.97 29.18 1.41
CA TYR A 392 -10.86 30.37 2.27
C TYR A 392 -10.51 31.67 1.51
N LYS A 393 -9.92 31.57 0.33
CA LYS A 393 -9.63 32.71 -0.55
C LYS A 393 -10.58 32.83 -1.76
N GLY A 394 -11.53 31.90 -1.92
CA GLY A 394 -12.44 31.84 -3.05
C GLY A 394 -13.70 32.71 -2.89
N LYS A 395 -14.46 32.84 -3.98
CA LYS A 395 -15.77 33.53 -3.98
C LYS A 395 -16.80 32.84 -3.05
N GLN A 396 -16.68 31.51 -2.88
CA GLN A 396 -17.58 30.71 -2.02
C GLN A 396 -17.42 31.02 -0.53
N ALA A 397 -16.25 31.49 -0.10
CA ALA A 397 -15.96 31.74 1.31
C ALA A 397 -16.22 33.21 1.76
N LYS A 398 -16.36 34.15 0.81
CA LYS A 398 -16.42 35.56 1.11
C LYS A 398 -17.79 36.14 0.73
N THR A 399 -18.37 36.92 1.63
CA THR A 399 -19.46 37.80 1.28
C THR A 399 -18.93 38.98 0.45
N SER A 400 -19.65 39.35 -0.60
CA SER A 400 -19.40 40.56 -1.40
C SER A 400 -19.61 41.78 -0.54
N GLY A 401 -18.56 42.46 -0.15
CA GLY A 401 -18.68 43.74 0.50
C GLY A 401 -17.56 44.04 1.49
N GLY A 402 -16.57 44.80 1.07
CA GLY A 402 -15.66 45.50 1.96
C GLY A 402 -14.30 44.78 2.22
N PHE A 403 -13.42 45.55 2.83
CA PHE A 403 -12.03 45.19 3.15
C PHE A 403 -11.91 44.02 4.17
N ILE A 404 -13.01 43.69 4.88
CA ILE A 404 -13.11 42.60 5.86
C ILE A 404 -14.09 41.56 5.33
N GLY A 405 -13.61 40.50 4.72
CA GLY A 405 -14.47 39.41 4.25
C GLY A 405 -14.83 38.45 5.41
N PHE A 406 -16.11 38.17 5.59
CA PHE A 406 -16.59 37.12 6.49
C PHE A 406 -16.61 35.76 5.77
N ILE A 407 -16.24 34.70 6.51
CA ILE A 407 -16.34 33.35 5.99
C ILE A 407 -17.78 32.88 6.06
N LYS A 408 -18.32 32.40 4.93
CA LYS A 408 -19.68 31.83 4.85
C LYS A 408 -19.68 30.39 5.31
N TRP A 409 -19.68 30.16 6.60
CA TRP A 409 -19.61 28.83 7.19
C TRP A 409 -20.72 27.88 6.73
N THR A 410 -21.92 28.37 6.46
CA THR A 410 -23.04 27.54 5.99
C THR A 410 -22.76 26.95 4.60
N GLU A 411 -22.20 27.74 3.68
CA GLU A 411 -21.85 27.29 2.34
C GLU A 411 -20.70 26.28 2.39
N LEU A 412 -19.66 26.56 3.18
CA LEU A 412 -18.53 25.66 3.33
C LEU A 412 -18.90 24.32 3.99
N ASN A 413 -19.82 24.36 4.97
CA ASN A 413 -20.37 23.14 5.56
C ASN A 413 -21.15 22.32 4.53
N GLY A 414 -21.98 22.96 3.71
CA GLY A 414 -22.70 22.26 2.65
C GLY A 414 -21.77 21.59 1.63
N ILE A 415 -20.67 22.25 1.23
CA ILE A 415 -19.65 21.68 0.36
C ILE A 415 -18.97 20.49 1.04
N PHE A 416 -18.61 20.62 2.31
CA PHE A 416 -17.99 19.54 3.07
C PHE A 416 -18.89 18.31 3.14
N ASP A 417 -20.14 18.48 3.56
CA ASP A 417 -21.11 17.40 3.72
C ASP A 417 -21.37 16.69 2.36
N TRP A 418 -21.50 17.48 1.29
CA TRP A 418 -21.70 16.94 -0.06
C TRP A 418 -20.51 16.09 -0.54
N GLU A 419 -19.26 16.54 -0.32
CA GLU A 419 -18.07 15.77 -0.70
C GLU A 419 -17.89 14.52 0.17
N VAL A 420 -18.23 14.57 1.44
CA VAL A 420 -18.21 13.41 2.34
C VAL A 420 -19.16 12.33 1.83
N ASP A 421 -20.37 12.71 1.45
CA ASP A 421 -21.37 11.79 0.93
C ASP A 421 -20.95 11.25 -0.46
N ARG A 422 -20.52 12.12 -1.37
CA ARG A 422 -20.14 11.78 -2.74
C ARG A 422 -19.01 10.75 -2.79
N LEU A 423 -17.98 10.93 -1.96
CA LEU A 423 -16.83 10.03 -1.92
C LEU A 423 -16.96 8.93 -0.85
N SER A 424 -18.12 8.82 -0.20
CA SER A 424 -18.38 7.85 0.88
C SER A 424 -17.25 7.85 1.91
N ILE A 425 -16.90 9.04 2.43
CA ILE A 425 -15.82 9.21 3.41
C ILE A 425 -16.33 8.78 4.77
N LYS A 426 -15.77 7.69 5.32
CA LYS A 426 -16.09 7.25 6.67
C LYS A 426 -15.35 8.14 7.68
N THR A 427 -16.06 9.06 8.29
CA THR A 427 -15.51 10.05 9.25
C THR A 427 -16.32 10.08 10.54
N GLY A 428 -15.63 10.45 11.64
CA GLY A 428 -16.28 10.91 12.89
C GLY A 428 -16.61 12.39 12.80
N PRO A 429 -16.72 13.08 13.95
CA PRO A 429 -16.93 14.53 13.98
C PRO A 429 -15.90 15.27 13.12
N LYS A 430 -16.37 16.18 12.27
CA LYS A 430 -15.54 16.92 11.31
C LYS A 430 -14.39 17.73 11.92
N ASN A 431 -14.50 18.05 13.22
CA ASN A 431 -13.48 18.76 13.98
C ASN A 431 -12.35 17.86 14.52
N ASN A 432 -12.48 16.53 14.36
CA ASN A 432 -11.39 15.62 14.71
C ASN A 432 -10.19 15.88 13.80
N LEU A 433 -8.98 15.59 14.30
CA LEU A 433 -7.77 15.66 13.49
C LEU A 433 -7.87 14.70 12.30
N ILE A 434 -7.30 15.09 11.17
CA ILE A 434 -7.24 14.24 9.95
C ILE A 434 -6.54 12.90 10.22
N THR A 435 -5.60 12.89 11.17
CA THR A 435 -4.87 11.68 11.59
C THR A 435 -5.75 10.63 12.28
N SER A 436 -6.96 10.97 12.70
CA SER A 436 -7.93 10.02 13.24
C SER A 436 -8.56 9.13 12.17
N LEU A 437 -8.43 9.50 10.89
CA LEU A 437 -8.96 8.73 9.77
C LEU A 437 -7.99 7.62 9.34
N SER A 438 -8.56 6.54 8.80
CA SER A 438 -7.75 5.54 8.06
C SER A 438 -7.08 6.15 6.83
N GLY A 439 -5.98 5.54 6.37
CA GLY A 439 -5.25 6.03 5.20
C GLY A 439 -6.11 6.23 3.96
N GLY A 440 -7.05 5.30 3.69
CA GLY A 440 -7.98 5.44 2.57
C GLY A 440 -8.92 6.63 2.70
N ASN A 441 -9.45 6.90 3.91
CA ASN A 441 -10.30 8.07 4.13
C ASN A 441 -9.52 9.38 4.11
N GLN A 442 -8.27 9.41 4.59
CA GLN A 442 -7.38 10.57 4.40
C GLN A 442 -7.17 10.89 2.92
N GLN A 443 -6.96 9.85 2.08
CA GLN A 443 -6.80 10.01 0.64
C GLN A 443 -8.08 10.56 -0.01
N LYS A 444 -9.24 10.05 0.37
CA LYS A 444 -10.53 10.56 -0.08
C LYS A 444 -10.72 12.05 0.27
N VAL A 445 -10.29 12.49 1.47
CA VAL A 445 -10.31 13.91 1.87
C VAL A 445 -9.40 14.76 0.99
N MET A 446 -8.19 14.27 0.63
CA MET A 446 -7.30 14.99 -0.28
C MET A 446 -7.91 15.19 -1.67
N ILE A 447 -8.56 14.15 -2.18
CA ILE A 447 -9.22 14.18 -3.48
C ILE A 447 -10.45 15.08 -3.43
N ALA A 448 -11.27 14.97 -2.36
CA ALA A 448 -12.37 15.87 -2.11
C ALA A 448 -11.91 17.34 -2.12
N ARG A 449 -10.81 17.65 -1.44
CA ARG A 449 -10.20 18.98 -1.44
C ARG A 449 -9.90 19.51 -2.83
N ALA A 450 -9.41 18.66 -3.74
CA ALA A 450 -9.18 19.07 -5.12
C ALA A 450 -10.48 19.36 -5.86
N PHE A 451 -11.50 18.54 -5.65
CA PHE A 451 -12.82 18.73 -6.26
C PHE A 451 -13.58 19.95 -5.75
N THR A 452 -13.39 20.38 -4.49
CA THR A 452 -14.03 21.58 -3.96
C THR A 452 -13.72 22.83 -4.79
N THR A 453 -12.62 22.83 -5.54
CA THR A 453 -12.22 23.94 -6.41
C THR A 453 -12.84 23.87 -7.81
N THR A 454 -13.67 22.88 -8.12
CA THR A 454 -14.28 22.64 -9.43
C THR A 454 -13.26 22.74 -10.58
N PRO A 455 -12.22 21.89 -10.58
CA PRO A 455 -11.13 22.01 -11.54
C PRO A 455 -11.59 21.66 -12.96
N LYS A 456 -10.99 22.32 -13.96
CA LYS A 456 -11.14 21.97 -15.38
C LYS A 456 -10.22 20.80 -15.77
N ILE A 457 -9.07 20.72 -15.13
CA ILE A 457 -8.04 19.67 -15.33
C ILE A 457 -7.65 19.15 -13.96
N LEU A 458 -7.71 17.84 -13.80
CA LEU A 458 -7.31 17.16 -12.57
C LEU A 458 -6.09 16.30 -12.83
N ILE A 459 -5.00 16.57 -12.12
CA ILE A 459 -3.76 15.79 -12.17
C ILE A 459 -3.66 14.96 -10.90
N LEU A 460 -3.70 13.64 -11.06
CA LEU A 460 -3.62 12.68 -9.97
C LEU A 460 -2.26 11.95 -10.04
N ASN A 461 -1.39 12.22 -9.08
CA ASN A 461 -0.12 11.53 -8.98
C ASN A 461 -0.27 10.34 -8.02
N ASP A 462 -0.38 9.13 -8.55
CA ASP A 462 -0.60 7.89 -7.79
C ASP A 462 -1.66 8.04 -6.67
N PRO A 463 -2.91 8.42 -7.02
CA PRO A 463 -3.94 8.78 -6.03
C PRO A 463 -4.36 7.59 -5.16
N ALA A 464 -3.99 6.39 -5.55
CA ALA A 464 -4.34 5.14 -4.88
C ALA A 464 -3.18 4.56 -4.05
N ARG A 465 -2.09 5.30 -3.85
CA ARG A 465 -0.94 4.84 -3.09
C ARG A 465 -1.29 4.59 -1.63
N GLY A 466 -1.03 3.35 -1.17
CA GLY A 466 -1.25 2.98 0.23
C GLY A 466 -2.71 2.95 0.67
N ILE A 467 -3.65 2.76 -0.25
CA ILE A 467 -5.06 2.50 0.04
C ILE A 467 -5.44 1.07 -0.36
N ASP A 468 -6.47 0.52 0.28
CA ASP A 468 -6.95 -0.83 0.00
C ASP A 468 -7.72 -0.93 -1.32
N VAL A 469 -7.89 -2.18 -1.79
CA VAL A 469 -8.54 -2.47 -3.07
C VAL A 469 -9.98 -1.96 -3.12
N GLY A 470 -10.72 -2.03 -1.99
CA GLY A 470 -12.09 -1.54 -1.90
C GLY A 470 -12.14 -0.02 -2.06
N ALA A 471 -11.33 0.71 -1.27
CA ALA A 471 -11.25 2.16 -1.35
C ALA A 471 -10.69 2.64 -2.72
N LYS A 472 -9.80 1.86 -3.35
CA LYS A 472 -9.29 2.13 -4.69
C LYS A 472 -10.40 2.05 -5.74
N ARG A 473 -11.25 1.01 -5.67
CA ARG A 473 -12.42 0.88 -6.55
C ARG A 473 -13.41 2.02 -6.39
N ASP A 474 -13.68 2.44 -5.13
CA ASP A 474 -14.57 3.57 -4.87
C ASP A 474 -14.03 4.90 -5.42
N LEU A 475 -12.69 5.00 -5.54
CA LEU A 475 -12.02 6.20 -6.03
C LEU A 475 -12.15 6.35 -7.55
N TYR A 476 -11.97 5.26 -8.30
CA TYR A 476 -12.06 5.23 -9.77
C TYR A 476 -13.52 5.20 -10.27
#